data_0b150a8cdd9e847079b40d28ca0838d7
#
_entry.id   0b150a8cdd9e847079b40d28ca0838d7
#
_cell.length_a   1.000
_cell.length_b   1.000
_cell.length_c   1.000
_cell.angle_alpha   90.00
_cell.angle_beta   90.00
_cell.angle_gamma   90.00
#
_symmetry.space_group_name_H-M   'P 1'
#
loop_
_entity.id
_entity.type
_entity.pdbx_description
1 polymer ?
#
loop_
_entity_poly.entity_id
_entity_poly.type
_entity_poly.pdbx_seq_one_letter_code
_entity_poly.pdbx_strand_id
1 'polypeptide(L)'
;MARHGGAYVIAAVGSASRGDGLAALGADEVVVGLKGVGGPVDVVLDTVGGAHLVAAWGLLAPGGVLHSIGWASGEPAVFPVNSTFAPGASRTLRSFGDTTAPAADLALLVDLVAQGALRAPIGWRGSWRHLGGAIEALRERRVPGKVLLDLDRL
;
A
#
# COMPACT_ATOMS: atom_id res chain seq x y z
N MET A 1 -7.57 -7.66 -1.47
CA MET A 1 -6.80 -8.73 -0.76
C MET A 1 -7.10 -8.75 0.74
N ALA A 2 -6.68 -7.75 1.56
CA ALA A 2 -6.89 -7.79 3.02
C ALA A 2 -8.37 -7.97 3.41
N ARG A 3 -9.28 -7.22 2.79
CA ARG A 3 -10.73 -7.38 2.98
C ARG A 3 -11.23 -8.78 2.59
N HIS A 4 -10.70 -9.35 1.50
CA HIS A 4 -11.02 -10.71 1.08
C HIS A 4 -10.58 -11.75 2.13
N GLY A 5 -9.48 -11.49 2.84
CA GLY A 5 -9.02 -12.28 3.99
C GLY A 5 -9.75 -12.00 5.30
N GLY A 6 -10.80 -11.18 5.29
CA GLY A 6 -11.62 -10.88 6.49
C GLY A 6 -11.09 -9.74 7.37
N ALA A 7 -10.03 -9.03 6.96
CA ALA A 7 -9.50 -7.93 7.73
C ALA A 7 -10.39 -6.68 7.64
N TYR A 8 -10.45 -5.90 8.71
CA TYR A 8 -10.91 -4.51 8.67
C TYR A 8 -9.80 -3.64 8.08
N VAL A 9 -10.09 -2.93 7.00
CA VAL A 9 -9.07 -2.25 6.20
C VAL A 9 -9.19 -0.74 6.34
N ILE A 10 -8.16 -0.10 6.88
CA ILE A 10 -8.02 1.35 6.93
C ILE A 10 -7.04 1.78 5.83
N ALA A 11 -7.50 2.56 4.87
CA ALA A 11 -6.66 3.13 3.83
C ALA A 11 -6.22 4.54 4.21
N ALA A 12 -4.93 4.70 4.55
CA ALA A 12 -4.34 6.00 4.82
C ALA A 12 -3.79 6.62 3.53
N VAL A 13 -4.26 7.81 3.18
CA VAL A 13 -3.90 8.53 1.95
C VAL A 13 -3.28 9.89 2.25
N GLY A 14 -2.47 10.40 1.31
CA GLY A 14 -1.81 11.70 1.46
C GLY A 14 -2.71 12.90 1.16
N SER A 15 -3.86 12.70 0.51
CA SER A 15 -4.86 13.74 0.25
C SER A 15 -6.24 13.12 0.07
N ALA A 16 -7.30 13.89 0.28
CA ALA A 16 -8.69 13.42 0.14
C ALA A 16 -8.96 12.84 -1.25
N SER A 17 -8.51 13.49 -2.32
CA SER A 17 -8.71 13.04 -3.70
C SER A 17 -8.06 11.68 -4.01
N ARG A 18 -7.07 11.25 -3.24
CA ARG A 18 -6.47 9.91 -3.35
C ARG A 18 -7.28 8.83 -2.66
N GLY A 19 -8.23 9.23 -1.83
CA GLY A 19 -9.17 8.35 -1.16
C GLY A 19 -10.35 7.96 -2.04
N ASP A 20 -10.59 8.68 -3.13
CA ASP A 20 -11.73 8.45 -4.00
C ASP A 20 -11.74 7.02 -4.55
N GLY A 21 -12.87 6.36 -4.38
CA GLY A 21 -13.07 4.98 -4.85
C GLY A 21 -12.44 3.88 -3.99
N LEU A 22 -11.64 4.17 -2.95
CA LEU A 22 -10.99 3.14 -2.13
C LEU A 22 -11.99 2.31 -1.32
N ALA A 23 -13.10 2.88 -0.89
CA ALA A 23 -14.18 2.14 -0.25
C ALA A 23 -14.76 1.07 -1.20
N ALA A 24 -14.97 1.40 -2.47
CA ALA A 24 -15.43 0.45 -3.48
C ALA A 24 -14.38 -0.64 -3.80
N LEU A 25 -13.11 -0.41 -3.48
CA LEU A 25 -12.02 -1.38 -3.58
C LEU A 25 -11.81 -2.21 -2.31
N GLY A 26 -12.65 -2.00 -1.29
CA GLY A 26 -12.66 -2.79 -0.07
C GLY A 26 -11.97 -2.16 1.14
N ALA A 27 -11.76 -0.84 1.14
CA ALA A 27 -11.43 -0.15 2.37
C ALA A 27 -12.70 0.05 3.21
N ASP A 28 -12.65 -0.30 4.49
CA ASP A 28 -13.72 -0.04 5.45
C ASP A 28 -13.67 1.41 5.92
N GLU A 29 -12.47 1.97 5.97
CA GLU A 29 -12.20 3.36 6.35
C GLU A 29 -11.18 3.99 5.41
N VAL A 30 -11.35 5.27 5.11
CA VAL A 30 -10.37 6.08 4.36
C VAL A 30 -10.03 7.31 5.17
N VAL A 31 -8.75 7.48 5.50
CA VAL A 31 -8.26 8.59 6.32
C VAL A 31 -7.17 9.38 5.60
N VAL A 32 -7.12 10.69 5.82
CA VAL A 32 -6.03 11.53 5.31
C VAL A 32 -4.94 11.63 6.37
N GLY A 33 -3.79 11.05 6.05
CA GLY A 33 -2.68 10.91 7.00
C GLY A 33 -2.98 9.91 8.12
N LEU A 34 -1.98 9.62 8.94
CA LEU A 34 -2.10 8.62 10.01
C LEU A 34 -2.83 9.13 11.26
N LYS A 35 -2.97 10.45 11.42
CA LYS A 35 -3.67 11.03 12.57
C LYS A 35 -5.17 10.71 12.58
N GLY A 36 -5.73 10.34 11.43
CA GLY A 36 -7.13 9.92 11.31
C GLY A 36 -7.40 8.48 11.75
N VAL A 37 -6.37 7.69 12.03
CA VAL A 37 -6.53 6.29 12.47
C VAL A 37 -6.99 6.27 13.92
N GLY A 38 -8.20 5.75 14.16
CA GLY A 38 -8.90 5.86 15.45
C GLY A 38 -8.43 4.92 16.56
N GLY A 39 -7.43 4.06 16.31
CA GLY A 39 -6.97 3.09 17.32
C GLY A 39 -5.77 2.27 16.85
N PRO A 40 -5.27 1.37 17.70
CA PRO A 40 -4.17 0.50 17.34
C PRO A 40 -4.57 -0.47 16.22
N VAL A 41 -3.59 -0.84 15.38
CA VAL A 41 -3.77 -1.75 14.25
C VAL A 41 -2.84 -2.97 14.38
N ASP A 42 -3.30 -4.13 13.91
CA ASP A 42 -2.52 -5.37 13.99
C ASP A 42 -1.45 -5.46 12.91
N VAL A 43 -1.75 -4.93 11.71
CA VAL A 43 -0.85 -5.00 10.55
C VAL A 43 -0.80 -3.66 9.84
N VAL A 44 0.42 -3.21 9.54
CA VAL A 44 0.66 -2.07 8.66
C VAL A 44 1.42 -2.53 7.42
N LEU A 45 0.95 -2.10 6.25
CA LEU A 45 1.65 -2.23 4.98
C LEU A 45 2.15 -0.85 4.57
N ASP A 46 3.41 -0.54 4.89
CA ASP A 46 4.00 0.78 4.62
C ASP A 46 4.75 0.79 3.28
N THR A 47 4.34 1.70 2.40
CA THR A 47 4.97 1.96 1.10
C THR A 47 5.65 3.33 1.04
N VAL A 48 5.57 4.10 2.12
CA VAL A 48 6.01 5.51 2.16
C VAL A 48 7.39 5.66 2.78
N GLY A 49 7.68 4.96 3.88
CA GLY A 49 8.93 5.09 4.60
C GLY A 49 9.05 6.41 5.38
N GLY A 50 10.26 6.74 5.80
CA GLY A 50 10.57 8.00 6.47
C GLY A 50 9.77 8.22 7.76
N ALA A 51 9.36 9.46 7.99
CA ALA A 51 8.56 9.83 9.16
C ALA A 51 7.19 9.12 9.21
N HIS A 52 6.64 8.73 8.05
CA HIS A 52 5.39 7.97 7.97
C HIS A 52 5.54 6.58 8.58
N LEU A 53 6.61 5.85 8.26
CA LEU A 53 6.91 4.55 8.84
C LEU A 53 7.04 4.64 10.37
N VAL A 54 7.73 5.66 10.87
CA VAL A 54 7.90 5.89 12.32
C VAL A 54 6.57 6.17 13.00
N ALA A 55 5.72 6.99 12.38
CA ALA A 55 4.38 7.26 12.91
C ALA A 55 3.49 6.02 12.89
N ALA A 56 3.55 5.22 11.81
CA ALA A 56 2.80 3.96 11.68
C ALA A 56 3.24 2.90 12.70
N TRP A 57 4.54 2.86 13.04
CA TRP A 57 5.05 2.03 14.14
C TRP A 57 4.36 2.33 15.46
N GLY A 58 4.10 3.62 15.73
CA GLY A 58 3.39 4.06 16.94
C GLY A 58 1.92 3.60 17.02
N LEU A 59 1.31 3.28 15.89
CA LEU A 59 -0.08 2.82 15.81
C LEU A 59 -0.24 1.31 15.97
N LEU A 60 0.85 0.53 15.98
CA LEU A 60 0.75 -0.91 16.12
C LEU A 60 0.18 -1.32 17.48
N ALA A 61 -0.73 -2.27 17.47
CA ALA A 61 -1.15 -3.00 18.63
C ALA A 61 0.01 -3.81 19.25
N PRO A 62 -0.06 -4.22 20.53
CA PRO A 62 0.85 -5.22 21.07
C PRO A 62 0.82 -6.50 20.22
N GLY A 63 1.99 -6.98 19.79
CA GLY A 63 2.12 -8.12 18.87
C GLY A 63 1.94 -7.79 17.39
N GLY A 64 1.61 -6.54 17.05
CA GLY A 64 1.38 -6.10 15.69
C GLY A 64 2.64 -6.11 14.82
N VAL A 65 2.43 -6.13 13.50
CA VAL A 65 3.50 -6.24 12.49
C VAL A 65 3.42 -5.08 11.50
N LEU A 66 4.53 -4.39 11.30
CA LEU A 66 4.71 -3.41 10.23
C LEU A 66 5.59 -4.01 9.13
N HIS A 67 5.05 -4.11 7.92
CA HIS A 67 5.81 -4.48 6.73
C HIS A 67 6.29 -3.23 5.99
N SER A 68 7.61 -3.02 5.93
CA SER A 68 8.22 -1.98 5.12
C SER A 68 8.34 -2.48 3.68
N ILE A 69 7.44 -2.03 2.81
CA ILE A 69 7.30 -2.51 1.42
C ILE A 69 7.96 -1.55 0.45
N GLY A 70 7.91 -0.24 0.74
CA GLY A 70 8.45 0.77 -0.14
C GLY A 70 8.95 1.99 0.62
N TRP A 71 9.62 2.89 -0.12
CA TRP A 71 10.24 4.10 0.44
C TRP A 71 9.95 5.31 -0.45
N ALA A 72 8.67 5.55 -0.72
CA ALA A 72 8.23 6.60 -1.65
C ALA A 72 8.52 8.04 -1.17
N SER A 73 8.80 8.23 0.12
CA SER A 73 9.23 9.53 0.66
C SER A 73 10.64 9.92 0.24
N GLY A 74 11.53 8.94 0.04
CA GLY A 74 12.97 9.19 -0.14
C GLY A 74 13.68 9.64 1.15
N GLU A 75 12.97 9.78 2.27
CA GLU A 75 13.49 10.31 3.53
C GLU A 75 13.87 9.19 4.51
N PRO A 76 14.89 9.36 5.35
CA PRO A 76 15.26 8.39 6.37
C PRO A 76 14.17 8.25 7.44
N ALA A 77 14.00 7.05 7.98
CA ALA A 77 13.16 6.79 9.14
C ALA A 77 14.02 6.95 10.41
N VAL A 78 13.74 7.97 11.21
CA VAL A 78 14.46 8.26 12.45
C VAL A 78 13.53 7.97 13.63
N PHE A 79 13.82 6.89 14.33
CA PHE A 79 13.08 6.51 15.54
C PHE A 79 13.56 7.33 16.73
N PRO A 80 12.67 8.02 17.48
CA PRO A 80 13.02 8.65 18.74
C PRO A 80 13.60 7.67 19.76
N VAL A 81 14.41 8.17 20.68
CA VAL A 81 14.94 7.35 21.78
C VAL A 81 13.78 6.69 22.52
N ASN A 82 13.92 5.41 22.84
CA ASN A 82 12.93 4.58 23.51
C ASN A 82 11.61 4.32 22.75
N SER A 83 11.44 4.77 21.51
CA SER A 83 10.21 4.57 20.73
C SER A 83 9.92 3.09 20.41
N THR A 84 10.92 2.21 20.57
CA THR A 84 10.75 0.76 20.40
C THR A 84 10.34 0.03 21.68
N PHE A 85 10.36 0.72 22.83
CA PHE A 85 9.89 0.15 24.10
C PHE A 85 8.40 0.42 24.27
N ALA A 86 7.60 -0.64 24.35
CA ALA A 86 6.18 -0.55 24.61
C ALA A 86 5.74 -1.72 25.50
N PRO A 87 4.79 -1.50 26.44
CA PRO A 87 4.20 -2.58 27.21
C PRO A 87 3.48 -3.58 26.30
N GLY A 88 3.47 -4.85 26.72
CA GLY A 88 2.75 -5.91 26.03
C GLY A 88 3.62 -6.76 25.11
N ALA A 89 2.99 -7.52 24.21
CA ALA A 89 3.69 -8.38 23.26
C ALA A 89 4.53 -7.58 22.28
N SER A 90 5.71 -8.10 21.91
CA SER A 90 6.66 -7.42 21.03
C SER A 90 6.06 -7.11 19.66
N ARG A 91 6.22 -5.89 19.22
CA ARG A 91 5.92 -5.45 17.84
C ARG A 91 7.02 -5.89 16.90
N THR A 92 6.70 -6.07 15.63
CA THR A 92 7.67 -6.51 14.62
C THR A 92 7.72 -5.54 13.46
N LEU A 93 8.94 -5.12 13.08
CA LEU A 93 9.21 -4.45 11.80
C LEU A 93 9.84 -5.48 10.86
N ARG A 94 9.17 -5.72 9.72
CA ARG A 94 9.65 -6.64 8.69
C ARG A 94 10.01 -5.88 7.42
N SER A 95 11.19 -6.20 6.87
CA SER A 95 11.51 -5.81 5.50
C SER A 95 10.73 -6.66 4.51
N PHE A 96 10.38 -6.09 3.36
CA PHE A 96 9.85 -6.81 2.21
C PHE A 96 11.01 -7.14 1.27
N GLY A 97 11.11 -8.39 0.82
CA GLY A 97 12.25 -8.76 -0.05
C GLY A 97 12.25 -10.18 -0.57
N ASP A 98 11.46 -11.09 -0.02
CA ASP A 98 11.41 -12.44 -0.55
C ASP A 98 10.39 -12.55 -1.68
N THR A 99 10.89 -12.66 -2.92
CA THR A 99 10.11 -12.86 -4.14
C THR A 99 10.51 -14.14 -4.85
N THR A 100 11.13 -15.10 -4.15
CA THR A 100 11.77 -16.27 -4.75
C THR A 100 10.80 -17.30 -5.33
N ALA A 101 9.54 -17.33 -4.88
CA ALA A 101 8.55 -18.29 -5.36
C ALA A 101 7.15 -17.68 -5.54
N PRO A 102 6.97 -16.65 -6.40
CA PRO A 102 5.69 -15.93 -6.51
C PRO A 102 4.61 -16.69 -7.30
N ALA A 103 4.89 -17.87 -7.86
CA ALA A 103 3.98 -18.54 -8.80
C ALA A 103 2.61 -18.85 -8.20
N ALA A 104 2.55 -19.36 -6.97
CA ALA A 104 1.30 -19.66 -6.29
C ALA A 104 0.51 -18.39 -5.96
N ASP A 105 1.18 -17.34 -5.50
CA ASP A 105 0.57 -16.06 -5.18
C ASP A 105 0.05 -15.36 -6.43
N LEU A 106 0.79 -15.43 -7.54
CA LEU A 106 0.37 -14.90 -8.83
C LEU A 106 -0.84 -15.66 -9.38
N ALA A 107 -0.88 -16.97 -9.26
CA ALA A 107 -2.05 -17.78 -9.66
C ALA A 107 -3.29 -17.34 -8.88
N LEU A 108 -3.18 -17.20 -7.55
CA LEU A 108 -4.28 -16.70 -6.72
C LEU A 108 -4.74 -15.29 -7.16
N LEU A 109 -3.81 -14.39 -7.45
CA LEU A 109 -4.15 -13.04 -7.92
C LEU A 109 -4.89 -13.06 -9.26
N VAL A 110 -4.45 -13.90 -10.20
CA VAL A 110 -5.10 -14.08 -11.50
C VAL A 110 -6.52 -14.62 -11.32
N ASP A 111 -6.71 -15.62 -10.47
CA ASP A 111 -8.02 -16.19 -10.17
C ASP A 111 -8.96 -15.14 -9.55
N LEU A 112 -8.49 -14.36 -8.60
CA LEU A 112 -9.29 -13.29 -7.98
C LEU A 112 -9.69 -12.20 -8.98
N VAL A 113 -8.80 -11.86 -9.91
CA VAL A 113 -9.12 -10.92 -11.00
C VAL A 113 -10.14 -11.53 -11.97
N ALA A 114 -9.97 -12.78 -12.37
CA ALA A 114 -10.89 -13.48 -13.27
C ALA A 114 -12.30 -13.59 -12.68
N GLN A 115 -12.41 -13.79 -11.37
CA GLN A 115 -13.68 -13.84 -10.64
C GLN A 115 -14.27 -12.44 -10.35
N GLY A 116 -13.56 -11.36 -10.68
CA GLY A 116 -13.98 -9.98 -10.37
C GLY A 116 -13.87 -9.61 -8.87
N ALA A 117 -13.30 -10.48 -8.04
CA ALA A 117 -13.08 -10.27 -6.62
C ALA A 117 -11.92 -9.31 -6.35
N LEU A 118 -11.01 -9.17 -7.30
CA LEU A 118 -9.91 -8.20 -7.26
C LEU A 118 -9.94 -7.34 -8.51
N ARG A 119 -9.78 -6.02 -8.34
CA ARG A 119 -9.68 -5.06 -9.45
C ARG A 119 -8.40 -4.25 -9.29
N ALA A 120 -7.68 -4.07 -10.41
CA ALA A 120 -6.59 -3.12 -10.48
C ALA A 120 -7.15 -1.78 -10.98
N PRO A 121 -7.04 -0.69 -10.20
CA PRO A 121 -7.47 0.63 -10.67
C PRO A 121 -6.53 1.10 -11.78
N ILE A 122 -7.01 1.15 -13.02
CA ILE A 122 -6.27 1.65 -14.18
C ILE A 122 -6.61 3.13 -14.34
N GLY A 123 -5.67 4.01 -14.04
CA GLY A 123 -5.83 5.45 -14.16
C GLY A 123 -5.35 6.00 -15.49
N TRP A 124 -4.58 5.21 -16.24
CA TRP A 124 -4.15 5.58 -17.59
C TRP A 124 -3.98 4.31 -18.45
N ARG A 125 -4.40 4.37 -19.68
CA ARG A 125 -4.22 3.30 -20.68
C ARG A 125 -3.85 3.88 -22.03
N GLY A 126 -2.88 3.31 -22.71
CA GLY A 126 -2.49 3.70 -24.05
C GLY A 126 -1.41 2.83 -24.65
N SER A 127 -1.00 3.15 -25.90
CA SER A 127 0.04 2.40 -26.60
C SER A 127 1.37 2.47 -25.85
N TRP A 128 2.12 1.36 -25.84
CA TRP A 128 3.48 1.28 -25.30
C TRP A 128 4.44 2.32 -25.92
N ARG A 129 4.14 2.82 -27.12
CA ARG A 129 4.91 3.89 -27.78
C ARG A 129 4.90 5.20 -27.00
N HIS A 130 3.92 5.39 -26.11
CA HIS A 130 3.80 6.55 -25.24
C HIS A 130 4.37 6.31 -23.81
N LEU A 131 5.22 5.29 -23.65
CA LEU A 131 5.82 4.90 -22.36
C LEU A 131 6.47 6.10 -21.65
N GLY A 132 7.21 6.96 -22.37
CA GLY A 132 7.86 8.14 -21.78
C GLY A 132 6.88 9.07 -21.09
N GLY A 133 5.80 9.45 -21.78
CA GLY A 133 4.76 10.30 -21.20
C GLY A 133 3.99 9.65 -20.07
N ALA A 134 3.80 8.32 -20.11
CA ALA A 134 3.17 7.57 -19.04
C ALA A 134 4.03 7.54 -17.78
N ILE A 135 5.35 7.38 -17.89
CA ILE A 135 6.30 7.44 -16.79
C ILE A 135 6.31 8.85 -16.16
N GLU A 136 6.35 9.88 -17.00
CA GLU A 136 6.32 11.26 -16.51
C GLU A 136 5.03 11.55 -15.73
N ALA A 137 3.88 11.15 -16.26
CA ALA A 137 2.60 11.28 -15.59
C ALA A 137 2.54 10.56 -14.24
N LEU A 138 3.17 9.38 -14.12
CA LEU A 138 3.30 8.66 -12.84
C LEU A 138 4.20 9.42 -11.85
N ARG A 139 5.37 9.91 -12.32
CA ARG A 139 6.33 10.67 -11.48
C ARG A 139 5.70 11.96 -10.96
N GLU A 140 4.94 12.65 -11.78
CA GLU A 140 4.20 13.87 -11.43
C GLU A 140 2.90 13.58 -10.66
N ARG A 141 2.63 12.30 -10.36
CA ARG A 141 1.46 11.87 -9.60
C ARG A 141 0.12 12.25 -10.23
N ARG A 142 0.08 12.41 -11.56
CA ARG A 142 -1.13 12.73 -12.33
C ARG A 142 -2.01 11.52 -12.64
N VAL A 143 -1.50 10.30 -12.41
CA VAL A 143 -2.25 9.06 -12.64
C VAL A 143 -2.74 8.47 -11.32
N PRO A 144 -4.04 8.42 -11.07
CA PRO A 144 -4.61 7.71 -9.94
C PRO A 144 -4.63 6.20 -10.25
N GLY A 145 -3.81 5.40 -9.56
CA GLY A 145 -3.74 3.95 -9.77
C GLY A 145 -2.60 3.51 -10.69
N LYS A 146 -2.90 2.62 -11.63
CA LYS A 146 -1.89 1.97 -12.49
C LYS A 146 -1.92 2.52 -13.92
N VAL A 147 -0.77 2.46 -14.57
CA VAL A 147 -0.64 2.64 -16.02
C VAL A 147 -0.73 1.27 -16.69
N LEU A 148 -1.56 1.15 -17.71
CA LEU A 148 -1.63 0.00 -18.59
C LEU A 148 -1.12 0.39 -19.98
N LEU A 149 -0.15 -0.36 -20.50
CA LEU A 149 0.39 -0.20 -21.83
C LEU A 149 -0.14 -1.30 -22.74
N ASP A 150 -0.81 -0.91 -23.81
CA ASP A 150 -1.24 -1.83 -24.85
C ASP A 150 -0.07 -2.06 -25.81
N LEU A 151 0.27 -3.33 -26.03
CA LEU A 151 1.21 -3.73 -27.07
C LEU A 151 0.46 -3.80 -28.40
N ASP A 152 1.01 -3.18 -29.44
CA ASP A 152 0.48 -3.33 -30.78
C ASP A 152 0.60 -4.81 -31.17
N ARG A 153 -0.45 -5.40 -31.74
CA ARG A 153 -0.32 -6.72 -32.37
C ARG A 153 0.66 -6.60 -33.52
N LEU A 154 1.70 -7.41 -33.50
CA LEU A 154 2.61 -7.60 -34.61
C LEU A 154 1.85 -8.11 -35.82
#